data_9b9e1ffa11920af7c42d48cae61dc78c
#
_entry.id   9b9e1ffa11920af7c42d48cae61dc78c
#
_cell.length_a   1.000
_cell.length_b   1.000
_cell.length_c   1.000
_cell.angle_alpha   90.00
_cell.angle_beta   90.00
_cell.angle_gamma   90.00
#
_symmetry.space_group_name_H-M   'P 1'
#
loop_
_entity.id
_entity.type
_entity.pdbx_description
1 polymer ?
#
loop_
_entity_poly.entity_id
_entity_poly.type
_entity_poly.pdbx_seq_one_letter_code
_entity_poly.pdbx_strand_id
1 'polypeptide(L)'
;MLRYTLGALLLGTVALAQDNKDEPKKELPPIPVIDLKLTEPVEFNKHIAPIFAAKCTVCHSGSVTEGKFDMGTYEKLMKGGAKRKDKVIVPGKAAESFLYQSCARLVKPIMPPKNEEPLDSREVSLIKLWIDQGAKAPTSIIEKAKIVVNLPPALVKPVRAVAVAADGKTVASSRGNQVHLFELKTTPAEMKGGKDTTEWVYAKSLFDPNLKTPDGKTAKAAHISLVEAMAFAPDGKTLVTGSFQELTVWDVAKAEPKARVSGFADRVCAIGFSADGKKFATGGGAPTEDGEIKVFDADTAKQSYEVKAGHSDTVFGVAFSADGKLLATCVADKFVKVWELPAKAGEAPKLAKTFEGHTHHVMGVGWTPDGKKLASCGADNIVKVWDYEKGEKIRDMQGNQKQVTALVFVGKTAQFVTGSGDTSVRMWNADNGGNVRQFTGAPDFVYAVSASGDGAVVATGCEDGVLRVYNGTNGTLLKAALPPDAEVKKK
;
A
#
# COMPACT_ATOMS: atom_id res chain seq x y z
N MET A 1 -8.45 -66.92 -30.03
CA MET A 1 -7.33 -66.75 -30.97
C MET A 1 -6.60 -65.49 -30.73
N LEU A 2 -5.46 -65.63 -30.30
CA LEU A 2 -4.35 -64.78 -29.99
C LEU A 2 -3.90 -63.95 -31.18
N ARG A 3 -3.56 -62.66 -30.97
CA ARG A 3 -2.45 -61.99 -31.68
C ARG A 3 -1.97 -60.82 -30.86
N TYR A 4 -0.79 -60.96 -30.27
CA TYR A 4 0.07 -59.93 -29.71
C TYR A 4 0.71 -59.13 -30.86
N THR A 5 0.78 -57.81 -30.73
CA THR A 5 1.72 -57.00 -31.50
C THR A 5 2.61 -56.22 -30.54
N LEU A 6 3.89 -56.49 -30.62
CA LEU A 6 4.99 -55.76 -29.98
C LEU A 6 5.01 -54.29 -30.40
N GLY A 7 5.00 -53.39 -29.45
CA GLY A 7 5.36 -52.00 -29.65
C GLY A 7 6.78 -51.73 -29.21
N ALA A 8 7.62 -51.27 -30.13
CA ALA A 8 9.02 -50.97 -29.94
C ALA A 8 9.27 -49.80 -28.98
N LEU A 9 10.15 -50.02 -28.02
CA LEU A 9 10.70 -49.01 -27.16
C LEU A 9 11.68 -48.13 -27.95
N LEU A 10 11.35 -46.86 -28.21
CA LEU A 10 12.29 -45.85 -28.68
C LEU A 10 13.01 -45.26 -27.46
N LEU A 11 14.23 -45.66 -27.25
CA LEU A 11 15.19 -45.01 -26.37
C LEU A 11 15.60 -43.64 -26.99
N GLY A 12 15.00 -42.58 -26.49
CA GLY A 12 15.44 -41.22 -26.80
C GLY A 12 16.72 -40.92 -26.03
N THR A 13 17.83 -40.79 -26.77
CA THR A 13 19.09 -40.27 -26.26
C THR A 13 18.90 -38.81 -25.85
N VAL A 14 19.00 -38.56 -24.55
CA VAL A 14 19.13 -37.19 -24.02
C VAL A 14 20.51 -36.70 -24.41
N ALA A 15 20.56 -35.82 -25.43
CA ALA A 15 21.76 -35.06 -25.74
C ALA A 15 21.96 -34.06 -24.60
N LEU A 16 22.98 -34.27 -23.78
CA LEU A 16 23.51 -33.26 -22.87
C LEU A 16 24.01 -32.11 -23.73
N ALA A 17 23.31 -30.96 -23.66
CA ALA A 17 23.78 -29.71 -24.19
C ALA A 17 25.07 -29.35 -23.44
N GLN A 18 26.20 -29.49 -24.09
CA GLN A 18 27.47 -28.91 -23.64
C GLN A 18 27.31 -27.38 -23.64
N ASP A 19 27.41 -26.81 -22.47
CA ASP A 19 27.52 -25.37 -22.26
C ASP A 19 28.79 -24.90 -22.98
N ASN A 20 28.63 -24.30 -24.17
CA ASN A 20 29.68 -23.68 -24.92
C ASN A 20 30.14 -22.39 -24.22
N LYS A 21 31.12 -22.50 -23.34
CA LYS A 21 31.65 -21.40 -22.50
C LYS A 21 32.57 -20.43 -23.23
N ASP A 22 32.72 -20.46 -24.55
CA ASP A 22 33.68 -19.67 -25.27
C ASP A 22 33.14 -18.96 -26.53
N GLU A 23 31.95 -18.34 -26.47
CA GLU A 23 31.67 -17.26 -27.40
C GLU A 23 32.22 -15.94 -26.79
N PRO A 24 33.08 -15.18 -27.47
CA PRO A 24 33.51 -13.87 -27.00
C PRO A 24 32.33 -12.96 -26.91
N LYS A 25 31.93 -12.55 -25.67
CA LYS A 25 30.81 -11.63 -25.41
C LYS A 25 31.05 -10.37 -26.20
N LYS A 26 30.35 -10.21 -27.33
CA LYS A 26 30.46 -9.06 -28.24
C LYS A 26 30.28 -7.78 -27.43
N GLU A 27 31.35 -6.99 -27.30
CA GLU A 27 31.26 -5.72 -26.58
C GLU A 27 30.41 -4.74 -27.39
N LEU A 28 29.53 -4.03 -26.68
CA LEU A 28 28.74 -3.01 -27.33
C LEU A 28 29.61 -1.84 -27.75
N PRO A 29 29.47 -1.30 -28.97
CA PRO A 29 30.26 -0.17 -29.41
C PRO A 29 29.94 1.09 -28.59
N PRO A 30 30.91 2.02 -28.50
CA PRO A 30 30.66 3.34 -27.92
C PRO A 30 29.52 4.06 -28.62
N ILE A 31 28.76 4.86 -27.84
CA ILE A 31 27.67 5.69 -28.36
C ILE A 31 28.31 6.99 -28.93
N PRO A 32 28.10 7.31 -30.21
CA PRO A 32 28.69 8.49 -30.80
C PRO A 32 28.09 9.77 -30.25
N VAL A 33 28.96 10.76 -30.04
CA VAL A 33 28.52 12.14 -29.71
C VAL A 33 28.25 12.88 -31.02
N ILE A 34 27.10 13.58 -31.05
CA ILE A 34 26.70 14.40 -32.20
C ILE A 34 26.68 15.88 -31.84
N ASP A 35 26.85 16.74 -32.83
CA ASP A 35 26.67 18.19 -32.67
C ASP A 35 25.18 18.54 -32.58
N LEU A 36 24.78 19.06 -31.41
CA LEU A 36 23.37 19.33 -31.12
C LEU A 36 22.88 20.67 -31.72
N LYS A 37 23.78 21.54 -32.22
CA LYS A 37 23.46 22.89 -32.74
C LYS A 37 22.50 23.66 -31.85
N LEU A 38 22.69 23.59 -30.54
CA LEU A 38 21.85 24.31 -29.58
C LEU A 38 22.15 25.79 -29.61
N THR A 39 21.12 26.61 -29.62
CA THR A 39 21.25 28.08 -29.57
C THR A 39 21.34 28.60 -28.12
N GLU A 40 21.01 27.78 -27.14
CA GLU A 40 21.03 28.08 -25.71
C GLU A 40 21.88 27.06 -24.95
N PRO A 41 22.45 27.44 -23.78
CA PRO A 41 23.15 26.49 -22.92
C PRO A 41 22.25 25.34 -22.47
N VAL A 42 22.86 24.17 -22.19
CA VAL A 42 22.13 23.03 -21.63
C VAL A 42 21.74 23.33 -20.18
N GLU A 43 20.45 23.33 -19.91
CA GLU A 43 19.90 23.45 -18.56
C GLU A 43 19.58 22.09 -17.94
N PHE A 44 19.89 21.94 -16.65
CA PHE A 44 19.70 20.69 -15.93
C PHE A 44 18.24 20.23 -15.98
N ASN A 45 17.30 21.06 -15.55
CA ASN A 45 15.88 20.69 -15.44
C ASN A 45 15.21 20.42 -16.80
N LYS A 46 15.60 21.17 -17.83
CA LYS A 46 14.99 21.10 -19.16
C LYS A 46 15.55 19.95 -19.99
N HIS A 47 16.85 19.64 -19.86
CA HIS A 47 17.54 18.77 -20.78
C HIS A 47 18.12 17.50 -20.13
N ILE A 48 18.53 17.55 -18.86
CA ILE A 48 19.27 16.48 -18.19
C ILE A 48 18.38 15.67 -17.24
N ALA A 49 17.61 16.35 -16.38
CA ALA A 49 16.72 15.68 -15.42
C ALA A 49 15.72 14.72 -16.06
N PRO A 50 15.11 15.03 -17.23
CA PRO A 50 14.23 14.07 -17.92
C PRO A 50 14.95 12.79 -18.36
N ILE A 51 16.21 12.89 -18.83
CA ILE A 51 17.03 11.73 -19.22
C ILE A 51 17.29 10.85 -17.99
N PHE A 52 17.71 11.48 -16.89
CA PHE A 52 17.97 10.76 -15.64
C PHE A 52 16.72 10.11 -15.06
N ALA A 53 15.60 10.82 -15.10
CA ALA A 53 14.32 10.27 -14.64
C ALA A 53 13.89 9.03 -15.45
N ALA A 54 14.08 9.05 -16.76
CA ALA A 54 13.70 7.95 -17.63
C ALA A 54 14.66 6.75 -17.58
N LYS A 55 15.97 6.97 -17.39
CA LYS A 55 17.00 5.95 -17.65
C LYS A 55 17.87 5.61 -16.43
N CYS A 56 17.83 6.38 -15.34
CA CYS A 56 18.82 6.27 -14.26
C CYS A 56 18.21 6.18 -12.86
N THR A 57 17.16 6.97 -12.55
CA THR A 57 16.65 7.11 -11.19
C THR A 57 15.97 5.86 -10.67
N VAL A 58 15.50 4.96 -11.52
CA VAL A 58 14.95 3.65 -11.12
C VAL A 58 15.93 2.86 -10.25
N CYS A 59 17.24 2.88 -10.62
CA CYS A 59 18.29 2.18 -9.88
C CYS A 59 19.14 3.11 -9.00
N HIS A 60 19.00 4.43 -9.15
CA HIS A 60 19.86 5.42 -8.49
C HIS A 60 19.08 6.50 -7.73
N SER A 61 17.91 6.19 -7.17
CA SER A 61 17.19 7.14 -6.30
C SER A 61 16.41 6.45 -5.18
N GLY A 62 16.05 7.19 -4.15
CA GLY A 62 15.22 6.71 -3.05
C GLY A 62 15.87 5.59 -2.23
N SER A 63 15.17 4.48 -2.07
CA SER A 63 15.64 3.29 -1.35
C SER A 63 16.63 2.45 -2.14
N VAL A 64 16.61 2.54 -3.48
CA VAL A 64 17.53 1.83 -4.36
C VAL A 64 18.62 2.79 -4.82
N THR A 65 19.81 2.65 -4.26
CA THR A 65 20.99 3.46 -4.62
C THR A 65 22.17 2.56 -4.93
N GLU A 66 22.16 1.96 -6.12
CA GLU A 66 23.26 1.10 -6.54
C GLU A 66 24.60 1.85 -6.49
N GLY A 67 25.61 1.19 -5.94
CA GLY A 67 26.91 1.82 -5.72
C GLY A 67 26.90 2.99 -4.70
N LYS A 68 25.82 3.16 -3.92
CA LYS A 68 25.57 4.30 -3.04
C LYS A 68 25.61 5.64 -3.80
N PHE A 69 25.16 5.61 -5.06
CA PHE A 69 25.07 6.79 -5.91
C PHE A 69 23.60 7.17 -6.08
N ASP A 70 23.20 8.29 -5.50
CA ASP A 70 21.84 8.81 -5.52
C ASP A 70 21.72 9.97 -6.51
N MET A 71 20.85 9.82 -7.50
CA MET A 71 20.58 10.80 -8.54
C MET A 71 19.21 11.53 -8.33
N GLY A 72 18.55 11.32 -7.20
CA GLY A 72 17.22 11.86 -6.93
C GLY A 72 17.17 13.39 -6.80
N THR A 73 18.29 14.06 -6.47
CA THR A 73 18.42 15.53 -6.51
C THR A 73 19.77 15.93 -7.09
N TYR A 74 19.85 17.17 -7.58
CA TYR A 74 21.11 17.72 -8.09
C TYR A 74 22.23 17.66 -7.03
N GLU A 75 21.95 18.01 -5.79
CA GLU A 75 22.93 18.00 -4.69
C GLU A 75 23.45 16.59 -4.40
N LYS A 76 22.57 15.58 -4.44
CA LYS A 76 22.94 14.17 -4.24
C LYS A 76 23.74 13.63 -5.42
N LEU A 77 23.34 13.98 -6.65
CA LEU A 77 24.04 13.65 -7.87
C LEU A 77 25.51 14.18 -7.82
N MET A 78 25.70 15.43 -7.42
CA MET A 78 27.02 16.06 -7.36
C MET A 78 27.90 15.53 -6.21
N LYS A 79 27.33 14.91 -5.17
CA LYS A 79 28.11 14.20 -4.14
C LYS A 79 28.79 12.96 -4.66
N GLY A 80 28.29 12.37 -5.76
CA GLY A 80 28.81 11.15 -6.33
C GLY A 80 28.53 9.91 -5.48
N GLY A 81 29.04 8.77 -5.93
CA GLY A 81 28.87 7.47 -5.26
C GLY A 81 30.05 7.10 -4.34
N ALA A 82 29.90 5.99 -3.61
CA ALA A 82 30.87 5.57 -2.60
C ALA A 82 32.30 5.34 -3.13
N LYS A 83 32.44 4.83 -4.37
CA LYS A 83 33.74 4.43 -4.93
C LYS A 83 34.49 5.56 -5.68
N ARG A 84 33.77 6.52 -6.26
CA ARG A 84 34.36 7.51 -7.18
C ARG A 84 34.12 8.97 -6.77
N LYS A 85 33.24 9.21 -5.81
CA LYS A 85 32.95 10.53 -5.23
C LYS A 85 32.94 11.67 -6.28
N ASP A 86 33.84 12.62 -6.16
CA ASP A 86 34.08 13.79 -7.02
C ASP A 86 34.48 13.46 -8.49
N LYS A 87 34.86 12.21 -8.78
CA LYS A 87 35.15 11.77 -10.14
C LYS A 87 33.94 11.23 -10.89
N VAL A 88 32.76 11.17 -10.26
CA VAL A 88 31.53 10.79 -10.96
C VAL A 88 31.14 11.88 -11.96
N ILE A 89 31.17 13.13 -11.54
CA ILE A 89 31.04 14.31 -12.40
C ILE A 89 32.19 15.26 -12.07
N VAL A 90 32.97 15.60 -13.06
CA VAL A 90 34.00 16.62 -12.97
C VAL A 90 33.57 17.83 -13.81
N PRO A 91 33.04 18.88 -13.17
CA PRO A 91 32.53 20.04 -13.88
C PRO A 91 33.52 20.64 -14.85
N GLY A 92 33.09 20.91 -16.08
CA GLY A 92 33.95 21.42 -17.18
C GLY A 92 34.78 20.36 -17.92
N LYS A 93 34.67 19.06 -17.50
CA LYS A 93 35.53 18.00 -18.02
C LYS A 93 34.77 16.69 -18.21
N ALA A 94 33.91 16.62 -19.20
CA ALA A 94 33.14 15.42 -19.47
C ALA A 94 34.02 14.18 -19.71
N ALA A 95 35.12 14.34 -20.42
CA ALA A 95 36.06 13.23 -20.70
C ALA A 95 36.67 12.60 -19.42
N GLU A 96 36.76 13.35 -18.32
CA GLU A 96 37.28 12.89 -17.03
C GLU A 96 36.14 12.39 -16.12
N SER A 97 34.87 12.64 -16.49
CA SER A 97 33.67 12.33 -15.71
C SER A 97 33.22 10.89 -15.94
N PHE A 98 33.21 10.10 -14.87
CA PHE A 98 32.81 8.68 -14.94
C PHE A 98 31.39 8.49 -15.43
N LEU A 99 30.48 9.37 -15.07
CA LEU A 99 29.07 9.34 -15.52
C LEU A 99 29.04 9.36 -17.07
N TYR A 100 29.65 10.35 -17.68
CA TYR A 100 29.71 10.43 -19.15
C TYR A 100 30.39 9.21 -19.78
N GLN A 101 31.54 8.81 -19.24
CA GLN A 101 32.29 7.66 -19.78
C GLN A 101 31.47 6.36 -19.74
N SER A 102 30.76 6.11 -18.66
CA SER A 102 29.87 4.94 -18.49
C SER A 102 28.67 5.00 -19.43
N CYS A 103 28.02 6.16 -19.52
CA CYS A 103 26.86 6.38 -20.40
C CYS A 103 27.24 6.28 -21.88
N ALA A 104 28.39 6.79 -22.25
CA ALA A 104 28.94 6.72 -23.63
C ALA A 104 29.57 5.35 -23.96
N ARG A 105 29.59 4.39 -23.02
CA ARG A 105 30.21 3.06 -23.16
C ARG A 105 31.71 3.08 -23.39
N LEU A 106 32.41 4.07 -22.86
CA LEU A 106 33.87 4.21 -22.97
C LEU A 106 34.58 3.44 -21.85
N VAL A 107 33.90 3.17 -20.74
CA VAL A 107 34.43 2.43 -19.59
C VAL A 107 33.41 1.46 -19.03
N LYS A 108 33.86 0.48 -18.23
CA LYS A 108 32.98 -0.42 -17.50
C LYS A 108 32.84 0.01 -16.03
N PRO A 109 31.65 -0.20 -15.39
CA PRO A 109 30.43 -0.73 -16.00
C PRO A 109 29.77 0.27 -16.95
N ILE A 110 29.15 -0.23 -18.00
CA ILE A 110 28.32 0.59 -18.89
C ILE A 110 27.00 0.91 -18.22
N MET A 111 26.47 2.11 -18.45
CA MET A 111 25.20 2.57 -17.90
C MET A 111 24.31 3.17 -18.99
N PRO A 112 23.02 2.82 -19.05
CA PRO A 112 22.35 1.75 -18.29
C PRO A 112 22.94 0.36 -18.60
N PRO A 113 22.66 -0.68 -17.73
CA PRO A 113 23.08 -2.06 -17.99
C PRO A 113 22.54 -2.61 -19.32
N LYS A 114 23.12 -3.70 -19.84
CA LYS A 114 22.79 -4.25 -21.18
C LYS A 114 21.32 -4.67 -21.36
N ASN A 115 20.65 -5.01 -20.27
CA ASN A 115 19.24 -5.41 -20.23
C ASN A 115 18.26 -4.22 -20.16
N GLU A 116 18.77 -3.03 -19.98
CA GLU A 116 17.97 -1.80 -19.89
C GLU A 116 18.05 -1.00 -21.21
N GLU A 117 17.06 -0.12 -21.40
CA GLU A 117 17.01 0.75 -22.58
C GLU A 117 18.23 1.69 -22.63
N PRO A 118 19.08 1.63 -23.67
CA PRO A 118 20.28 2.43 -23.74
C PRO A 118 19.97 3.92 -23.96
N LEU A 119 20.93 4.77 -23.62
CA LEU A 119 20.91 6.16 -24.08
C LEU A 119 21.14 6.22 -25.58
N ASP A 120 20.52 7.20 -26.23
CA ASP A 120 20.78 7.54 -27.60
C ASP A 120 21.94 8.55 -27.75
N SER A 121 22.37 8.82 -29.01
CA SER A 121 23.44 9.76 -29.29
C SER A 121 23.15 11.20 -28.86
N ARG A 122 21.86 11.61 -28.88
CA ARG A 122 21.43 12.93 -28.44
C ARG A 122 21.50 13.06 -26.93
N GLU A 123 21.04 12.07 -26.19
CA GLU A 123 21.05 12.03 -24.74
C GLU A 123 22.48 12.05 -24.18
N VAL A 124 23.37 11.22 -24.76
CA VAL A 124 24.79 11.21 -24.40
C VAL A 124 25.47 12.54 -24.71
N SER A 125 25.13 13.17 -25.83
CA SER A 125 25.66 14.47 -26.21
C SER A 125 25.19 15.59 -25.29
N LEU A 126 23.90 15.54 -24.82
CA LEU A 126 23.40 16.48 -23.86
C LEU A 126 24.11 16.36 -22.51
N ILE A 127 24.29 15.14 -22.01
CA ILE A 127 25.03 14.89 -20.76
C ILE A 127 26.46 15.41 -20.87
N LYS A 128 27.15 15.10 -21.99
CA LYS A 128 28.49 15.58 -22.23
C LYS A 128 28.58 17.12 -22.22
N LEU A 129 27.69 17.75 -22.98
CA LEU A 129 27.69 19.20 -23.12
C LEU A 129 27.36 19.92 -21.81
N TRP A 130 26.40 19.40 -21.04
CA TRP A 130 26.09 19.92 -19.71
C TRP A 130 27.29 19.86 -18.77
N ILE A 131 28.00 18.72 -18.74
CA ILE A 131 29.20 18.58 -17.91
C ILE A 131 30.31 19.56 -18.39
N ASP A 132 30.57 19.67 -19.70
CA ASP A 132 31.55 20.56 -20.26
C ASP A 132 31.23 22.05 -20.02
N GLN A 133 29.96 22.40 -19.88
CA GLN A 133 29.49 23.72 -19.48
C GLN A 133 29.56 23.97 -17.96
N GLY A 134 30.20 23.07 -17.21
CA GLY A 134 30.44 23.20 -15.78
C GLY A 134 29.39 22.47 -14.91
N ALA A 135 28.61 21.59 -15.48
CA ALA A 135 27.57 20.81 -14.76
C ALA A 135 26.69 21.71 -13.86
N LYS A 136 26.26 22.84 -14.39
CA LYS A 136 25.59 23.92 -13.63
C LYS A 136 24.32 23.40 -12.95
N ALA A 137 24.10 23.89 -11.73
CA ALA A 137 22.87 23.67 -10.98
C ALA A 137 21.64 24.19 -11.75
N PRO A 138 20.46 23.62 -11.53
CA PRO A 138 19.24 24.16 -12.10
C PRO A 138 19.05 25.61 -11.68
N THR A 139 18.86 26.49 -12.66
CA THR A 139 18.64 27.93 -12.44
C THR A 139 17.20 28.26 -12.10
N SER A 140 16.28 27.40 -12.49
CA SER A 140 14.87 27.47 -12.09
C SER A 140 14.64 26.53 -10.93
N ILE A 141 14.12 27.03 -9.84
CA ILE A 141 13.33 26.20 -8.92
C ILE A 141 12.26 25.59 -9.83
N ILE A 142 12.26 24.26 -10.01
CA ILE A 142 11.07 23.60 -10.53
C ILE A 142 9.99 24.03 -9.53
N GLU A 143 9.14 24.98 -9.88
CA GLU A 143 7.87 25.09 -9.19
C GLU A 143 7.29 23.68 -9.28
N LYS A 144 7.27 22.99 -8.13
CA LYS A 144 6.64 21.66 -8.04
C LYS A 144 5.33 21.81 -8.75
N ALA A 145 5.15 21.09 -9.86
CA ALA A 145 3.96 21.21 -10.69
C ALA A 145 2.78 21.26 -9.74
N LYS A 146 1.99 22.33 -9.82
CA LYS A 146 0.92 22.60 -8.86
C LYS A 146 0.04 21.37 -8.89
N ILE A 147 0.08 20.55 -7.81
CA ILE A 147 -0.65 19.29 -7.76
C ILE A 147 -2.12 19.66 -7.82
N VAL A 148 -2.73 19.33 -8.94
CA VAL A 148 -4.14 19.59 -9.22
C VAL A 148 -4.89 18.29 -8.98
N VAL A 149 -5.84 18.31 -8.07
CA VAL A 149 -6.63 17.14 -7.69
C VAL A 149 -8.00 17.20 -8.33
N ASN A 150 -8.33 16.17 -9.10
CA ASN A 150 -9.68 15.96 -9.59
C ASN A 150 -10.47 15.17 -8.55
N LEU A 151 -11.71 15.58 -8.30
CA LEU A 151 -12.64 14.78 -7.51
C LEU A 151 -13.08 13.56 -8.32
N PRO A 152 -13.43 12.43 -7.67
CA PRO A 152 -13.85 11.24 -8.37
C PRO A 152 -15.10 11.55 -9.20
N PRO A 153 -15.18 11.09 -10.46
CA PRO A 153 -16.39 11.18 -11.25
C PRO A 153 -17.59 10.57 -10.51
N ALA A 154 -18.79 11.03 -10.83
CA ALA A 154 -20.03 10.49 -10.23
C ALA A 154 -20.20 8.97 -10.42
N LEU A 155 -19.56 8.40 -11.45
CA LEU A 155 -19.53 6.97 -11.73
C LEU A 155 -18.59 6.17 -10.83
N VAL A 156 -17.62 6.80 -10.13
CA VAL A 156 -16.76 6.10 -9.17
C VAL A 156 -17.57 5.81 -7.93
N LYS A 157 -18.01 4.58 -7.80
CA LYS A 157 -18.89 4.13 -6.72
C LYS A 157 -18.17 3.44 -5.57
N PRO A 158 -17.14 2.58 -5.78
CA PRO A 158 -16.69 1.65 -4.74
C PRO A 158 -16.31 2.33 -3.44
N VAL A 159 -16.82 1.77 -2.32
CA VAL A 159 -16.34 2.05 -0.96
C VAL A 159 -15.25 1.02 -0.64
N ARG A 160 -13.98 1.39 -0.85
CA ARG A 160 -12.83 0.48 -0.72
C ARG A 160 -12.33 0.35 0.72
N ALA A 161 -12.54 1.36 1.53
CA ALA A 161 -12.12 1.36 2.92
C ALA A 161 -13.24 1.89 3.83
N VAL A 162 -13.40 1.24 4.98
CA VAL A 162 -14.31 1.65 6.06
C VAL A 162 -13.59 1.51 7.40
N ALA A 163 -13.90 2.39 8.35
CA ALA A 163 -13.45 2.28 9.72
C ALA A 163 -14.58 2.66 10.67
N VAL A 164 -14.74 1.89 11.75
CA VAL A 164 -15.68 2.16 12.85
C VAL A 164 -14.86 2.60 14.05
N ALA A 165 -15.21 3.70 14.67
CA ALA A 165 -14.59 4.13 15.92
C ALA A 165 -14.88 3.12 17.04
N ALA A 166 -13.96 2.98 18.00
CA ALA A 166 -14.07 1.96 19.05
C ALA A 166 -15.35 2.10 19.90
N ASP A 167 -15.87 3.33 20.06
CA ASP A 167 -17.12 3.61 20.80
C ASP A 167 -18.39 3.31 20.00
N GLY A 168 -18.27 2.89 18.73
CA GLY A 168 -19.38 2.57 17.85
C GLY A 168 -20.26 3.76 17.44
N LYS A 169 -19.80 5.00 17.62
CA LYS A 169 -20.61 6.21 17.32
C LYS A 169 -20.22 6.93 16.04
N THR A 170 -19.04 6.64 15.50
CA THR A 170 -18.55 7.24 14.26
C THR A 170 -18.11 6.17 13.29
N VAL A 171 -18.48 6.32 12.01
CA VAL A 171 -18.05 5.48 10.91
C VAL A 171 -17.46 6.36 9.83
N ALA A 172 -16.27 6.01 9.36
CA ALA A 172 -15.62 6.60 8.19
C ALA A 172 -15.76 5.69 6.97
N SER A 173 -16.00 6.27 5.81
CA SER A 173 -16.04 5.56 4.53
C SER A 173 -15.28 6.32 3.45
N SER A 174 -14.61 5.61 2.55
CA SER A 174 -13.95 6.20 1.38
C SER A 174 -14.88 6.24 0.17
N ARG A 175 -14.64 7.20 -0.71
CA ARG A 175 -15.12 7.21 -2.09
C ARG A 175 -14.07 7.87 -2.98
N GLY A 176 -13.40 7.05 -3.79
CA GLY A 176 -12.25 7.57 -4.54
C GLY A 176 -11.19 8.14 -3.59
N ASN A 177 -10.86 9.41 -3.74
CA ASN A 177 -9.91 10.15 -2.91
C ASN A 177 -10.56 10.95 -1.76
N GLN A 178 -11.85 10.73 -1.51
CA GLN A 178 -12.62 11.39 -0.47
C GLN A 178 -12.81 10.48 0.75
N VAL A 179 -13.00 11.09 1.92
CA VAL A 179 -13.35 10.42 3.19
C VAL A 179 -14.56 11.12 3.80
N HIS A 180 -15.59 10.34 4.08
CA HIS A 180 -16.85 10.82 4.66
C HIS A 180 -17.05 10.21 6.05
N LEU A 181 -17.49 11.04 6.99
CA LEU A 181 -17.83 10.62 8.37
C LEU A 181 -19.33 10.61 8.54
N PHE A 182 -19.80 9.54 9.18
CA PHE A 182 -21.17 9.34 9.60
C PHE A 182 -21.19 9.17 11.11
N GLU A 183 -22.16 9.80 11.79
CA GLU A 183 -22.29 9.77 13.24
C GLU A 183 -23.65 9.24 13.65
N LEU A 184 -23.68 8.51 14.77
CA LEU A 184 -24.90 8.08 15.41
C LEU A 184 -25.48 9.23 16.24
N LYS A 185 -26.60 9.81 15.79
CA LYS A 185 -27.32 10.85 16.53
C LYS A 185 -28.49 10.27 17.29
N THR A 186 -28.62 10.70 18.55
CA THR A 186 -29.77 10.39 19.40
C THR A 186 -30.63 11.62 19.49
N THR A 187 -31.90 11.51 19.09
CA THR A 187 -32.91 12.56 19.25
C THR A 187 -33.78 12.17 20.43
N PRO A 188 -33.82 13.01 21.49
CA PRO A 188 -34.70 12.76 22.63
C PRO A 188 -36.15 12.67 22.22
N ALA A 189 -36.93 11.89 22.93
CA ALA A 189 -38.38 11.79 22.71
C ALA A 189 -39.06 13.14 22.99
N GLU A 190 -39.92 13.57 22.09
CA GLU A 190 -40.69 14.84 22.24
C GLU A 190 -41.72 14.75 23.36
N MET A 191 -42.18 13.55 23.72
CA MET A 191 -43.19 13.32 24.77
C MET A 191 -42.58 12.61 25.97
N LYS A 192 -43.03 13.00 27.17
CA LYS A 192 -42.67 12.36 28.44
C LYS A 192 -43.10 10.88 28.44
N GLY A 193 -42.09 9.97 28.47
CA GLY A 193 -42.31 8.51 28.37
C GLY A 193 -42.13 7.92 26.97
N GLY A 194 -41.86 8.74 25.96
CA GLY A 194 -41.40 8.28 24.62
C GLY A 194 -40.00 7.68 24.67
N LYS A 195 -39.65 6.93 23.63
CA LYS A 195 -38.28 6.42 23.46
C LYS A 195 -37.46 7.35 22.58
N ASP A 196 -36.23 7.60 22.98
CA ASP A 196 -35.26 8.28 22.15
C ASP A 196 -35.06 7.52 20.82
N THR A 197 -34.90 8.25 19.73
CA THR A 197 -34.61 7.67 18.43
C THR A 197 -33.14 7.86 18.11
N THR A 198 -32.50 6.81 17.58
CA THR A 198 -31.13 6.85 17.13
C THR A 198 -31.04 6.65 15.63
N GLU A 199 -30.31 7.50 14.95
CA GLU A 199 -30.11 7.41 13.49
C GLU A 199 -28.67 7.71 13.10
N TRP A 200 -28.16 6.96 12.13
CA TRP A 200 -26.89 7.26 11.46
C TRP A 200 -27.10 8.37 10.44
N VAL A 201 -26.38 9.46 10.60
CA VAL A 201 -26.43 10.62 9.70
C VAL A 201 -25.04 10.97 9.16
N TYR A 202 -25.02 11.50 7.95
CA TYR A 202 -23.79 12.12 7.44
C TYR A 202 -23.43 13.33 8.32
N ALA A 203 -22.18 13.38 8.78
CA ALA A 203 -21.70 14.45 9.63
C ALA A 203 -20.85 15.46 8.84
N LYS A 204 -19.78 14.96 8.21
CA LYS A 204 -18.82 15.82 7.48
C LYS A 204 -17.89 14.99 6.61
N SER A 205 -17.14 15.67 5.71
CA SER A 205 -16.03 15.08 4.97
C SER A 205 -14.70 15.59 5.50
N LEU A 206 -13.69 14.73 5.47
CA LEU A 206 -12.30 15.11 5.71
C LEU A 206 -11.68 15.54 4.39
N PHE A 207 -11.02 16.68 4.37
CA PHE A 207 -10.30 17.14 3.19
C PHE A 207 -9.04 17.93 3.58
N ASP A 208 -8.00 17.79 2.75
CA ASP A 208 -6.79 18.57 2.94
C ASP A 208 -6.94 19.93 2.29
N PRO A 209 -6.87 21.03 3.06
CA PRO A 209 -7.05 22.40 2.55
C PRO A 209 -5.95 22.82 1.55
N ASN A 210 -4.82 22.09 1.51
CA ASN A 210 -3.72 22.37 0.58
C ASN A 210 -3.95 21.77 -0.81
N LEU A 211 -4.87 20.82 -0.95
CA LEU A 211 -5.21 20.23 -2.24
C LEU A 211 -6.14 21.19 -3.02
N LYS A 212 -5.79 21.46 -4.28
CA LYS A 212 -6.54 22.39 -5.14
C LYS A 212 -7.08 21.70 -6.38
N THR A 213 -8.26 22.10 -6.80
CA THR A 213 -8.86 21.74 -8.09
C THR A 213 -8.22 22.53 -9.23
N PRO A 214 -8.43 22.15 -10.51
CA PRO A 214 -7.89 22.86 -11.67
C PRO A 214 -8.22 24.37 -11.70
N ASP A 215 -9.39 24.76 -11.19
CA ASP A 215 -9.83 26.16 -11.10
C ASP A 215 -9.28 26.89 -9.86
N GLY A 216 -8.37 26.26 -9.10
CA GLY A 216 -7.67 26.86 -7.96
C GLY A 216 -8.45 26.85 -6.64
N LYS A 217 -9.67 26.32 -6.60
CA LYS A 217 -10.44 26.14 -5.37
C LYS A 217 -9.88 25.01 -4.52
N THR A 218 -10.19 24.99 -3.22
CA THR A 218 -9.85 23.84 -2.36
C THR A 218 -10.60 22.60 -2.82
N ALA A 219 -9.85 21.54 -3.14
CA ALA A 219 -10.45 20.26 -3.47
C ALA A 219 -11.03 19.64 -2.20
N LYS A 220 -12.29 19.17 -2.27
CA LYS A 220 -12.89 18.40 -1.18
C LYS A 220 -12.41 16.95 -1.21
N ALA A 221 -11.10 16.77 -1.17
CA ALA A 221 -10.41 15.48 -1.24
C ALA A 221 -9.50 15.31 -0.03
N ALA A 222 -9.43 14.10 0.49
CA ALA A 222 -8.52 13.73 1.58
C ALA A 222 -7.11 13.44 1.04
N HIS A 223 -7.01 12.91 -0.16
CA HIS A 223 -5.79 12.48 -0.82
C HIS A 223 -5.76 12.89 -2.30
N ILE A 224 -4.57 12.78 -2.89
CA ILE A 224 -4.38 12.96 -4.33
C ILE A 224 -4.96 11.78 -5.11
N SER A 225 -4.78 10.56 -4.58
CA SER A 225 -5.21 9.31 -5.19
C SER A 225 -6.27 8.60 -4.32
N LEU A 226 -6.65 7.38 -4.72
CA LEU A 226 -7.68 6.59 -4.04
C LEU A 226 -7.29 6.32 -2.57
N VAL A 227 -8.28 6.35 -1.68
CA VAL A 227 -8.12 5.90 -0.29
C VAL A 227 -8.28 4.38 -0.28
N GLU A 228 -7.20 3.68 0.05
CA GLU A 228 -7.13 2.22 0.04
C GLU A 228 -7.32 1.60 1.43
N ALA A 229 -6.91 2.31 2.48
CA ALA A 229 -7.01 1.85 3.86
C ALA A 229 -7.36 2.98 4.82
N MET A 230 -8.02 2.65 5.92
CA MET A 230 -8.25 3.58 7.03
C MET A 230 -8.45 2.84 8.35
N ALA A 231 -8.01 3.47 9.45
CA ALA A 231 -8.24 2.98 10.80
C ALA A 231 -8.38 4.13 11.79
N PHE A 232 -9.32 4.01 12.73
CA PHE A 232 -9.38 4.89 13.90
C PHE A 232 -8.37 4.44 14.96
N ALA A 233 -7.77 5.41 15.64
CA ALA A 233 -7.12 5.14 16.91
C ALA A 233 -8.14 4.64 17.94
N PRO A 234 -7.72 3.85 18.95
CA PRO A 234 -8.64 3.32 19.96
C PRO A 234 -9.44 4.38 20.73
N ASP A 235 -8.94 5.62 20.81
CA ASP A 235 -9.65 6.74 21.45
C ASP A 235 -10.72 7.39 20.56
N GLY A 236 -10.83 6.99 19.31
CA GLY A 236 -11.76 7.52 18.31
C GLY A 236 -11.48 8.96 17.84
N LYS A 237 -10.44 9.63 18.37
CA LYS A 237 -10.16 11.05 18.07
C LYS A 237 -9.26 11.23 16.86
N THR A 238 -8.48 10.20 16.53
CA THR A 238 -7.54 10.19 15.42
C THR A 238 -7.97 9.15 14.40
N LEU A 239 -7.99 9.52 13.12
CA LEU A 239 -8.16 8.62 11.98
C LEU A 239 -6.89 8.67 11.15
N VAL A 240 -6.39 7.53 10.72
CA VAL A 240 -5.32 7.44 9.73
C VAL A 240 -5.89 6.89 8.44
N THR A 241 -5.57 7.54 7.32
CA THR A 241 -6.00 7.13 5.98
C THR A 241 -4.79 6.95 5.08
N GLY A 242 -4.77 5.86 4.31
CA GLY A 242 -3.69 5.49 3.40
C GLY A 242 -4.12 5.59 1.94
N SER A 243 -3.20 6.02 1.09
CA SER A 243 -3.39 6.21 -0.33
C SER A 243 -2.12 5.81 -1.10
N PHE A 244 -1.99 6.23 -2.35
CA PHE A 244 -0.80 6.00 -3.15
C PHE A 244 0.37 6.85 -2.65
N GLN A 245 1.43 6.20 -2.17
CA GLN A 245 2.68 6.77 -1.68
C GLN A 245 2.56 7.74 -0.50
N GLU A 246 1.39 7.80 0.15
CA GLU A 246 1.17 8.69 1.29
C GLU A 246 0.13 8.15 2.28
N LEU A 247 0.21 8.64 3.50
CA LEU A 247 -0.87 8.56 4.49
C LEU A 247 -1.12 9.93 5.12
N THR A 248 -2.32 10.12 5.65
CA THR A 248 -2.69 11.31 6.40
C THR A 248 -3.26 10.91 7.75
N VAL A 249 -2.78 11.58 8.80
CA VAL A 249 -3.30 11.48 10.18
C VAL A 249 -4.23 12.65 10.41
N TRP A 250 -5.48 12.39 10.81
CA TRP A 250 -6.55 13.38 10.95
C TRP A 250 -6.92 13.61 12.40
N ASP A 251 -7.21 14.86 12.75
CA ASP A 251 -8.02 15.22 13.91
C ASP A 251 -9.49 15.11 13.52
N VAL A 252 -10.17 14.10 14.05
CA VAL A 252 -11.55 13.79 13.66
C VAL A 252 -12.52 14.89 14.09
N ALA A 253 -12.32 15.49 15.27
CA ALA A 253 -13.18 16.53 15.78
C ALA A 253 -13.08 17.82 14.95
N LYS A 254 -11.85 18.22 14.60
CA LYS A 254 -11.59 19.42 13.79
C LYS A 254 -11.79 19.20 12.29
N ALA A 255 -11.79 17.94 11.84
CA ALA A 255 -11.76 17.56 10.43
C ALA A 255 -10.52 18.10 9.68
N GLU A 256 -9.38 18.18 10.35
CA GLU A 256 -8.14 18.74 9.84
C GLU A 256 -7.02 17.70 9.83
N PRO A 257 -6.10 17.76 8.83
CA PRO A 257 -4.92 16.91 8.86
C PRO A 257 -3.95 17.37 9.96
N LYS A 258 -3.55 16.45 10.85
CA LYS A 258 -2.48 16.65 11.83
C LYS A 258 -1.10 16.43 11.22
N ALA A 259 -0.97 15.41 10.37
CA ALA A 259 0.28 15.07 9.70
C ALA A 259 0.01 14.39 8.37
N ARG A 260 0.91 14.61 7.42
CA ARG A 260 0.99 13.86 6.17
C ARG A 260 2.35 13.20 6.09
N VAL A 261 2.39 11.91 5.82
CA VAL A 261 3.61 11.11 5.68
C VAL A 261 3.68 10.62 4.25
N SER A 262 4.80 10.86 3.60
CA SER A 262 5.11 10.40 2.24
C SER A 262 6.33 9.48 2.26
N GLY A 263 6.69 8.93 1.10
CA GLY A 263 7.87 8.07 0.97
C GLY A 263 7.54 6.58 1.14
N PHE A 264 6.32 6.20 0.79
CA PHE A 264 5.95 4.81 0.56
C PHE A 264 6.28 4.42 -0.88
N ALA A 265 6.63 3.15 -1.07
CA ALA A 265 6.99 2.64 -2.39
C ALA A 265 5.80 2.67 -3.37
N ASP A 266 4.61 2.27 -2.88
CA ASP A 266 3.36 2.23 -3.64
C ASP A 266 2.18 2.55 -2.70
N ARG A 267 1.06 1.85 -2.83
CA ARG A 267 -0.15 2.07 -2.04
C ARG A 267 0.02 1.61 -0.60
N VAL A 268 -0.57 2.36 0.31
CA VAL A 268 -0.80 1.94 1.70
C VAL A 268 -2.10 1.16 1.74
N CYS A 269 -2.00 -0.17 1.71
CA CYS A 269 -3.15 -1.08 1.58
C CYS A 269 -3.75 -1.50 2.93
N ALA A 270 -2.99 -1.38 4.02
CA ALA A 270 -3.42 -1.75 5.36
C ALA A 270 -2.95 -0.75 6.41
N ILE A 271 -3.78 -0.52 7.42
CA ILE A 271 -3.46 0.29 8.60
C ILE A 271 -4.06 -0.41 9.83
N GLY A 272 -3.26 -0.55 10.89
CA GLY A 272 -3.71 -1.10 12.16
C GLY A 272 -3.07 -0.38 13.35
N PHE A 273 -3.85 -0.10 14.39
CA PHE A 273 -3.37 0.48 15.64
C PHE A 273 -3.03 -0.58 16.67
N SER A 274 -2.06 -0.30 17.54
CA SER A 274 -1.85 -1.03 18.78
C SER A 274 -3.00 -0.76 19.75
N ALA A 275 -3.30 -1.73 20.63
CA ALA A 275 -4.42 -1.63 21.55
C ALA A 275 -4.32 -0.44 22.53
N ASP A 276 -3.10 -0.01 22.86
CA ASP A 276 -2.83 1.17 23.70
C ASP A 276 -2.89 2.50 22.93
N GLY A 277 -3.09 2.45 21.60
CA GLY A 277 -3.17 3.61 20.71
C GLY A 277 -1.86 4.35 20.47
N LYS A 278 -0.73 3.86 21.01
CA LYS A 278 0.57 4.57 20.91
C LYS A 278 1.29 4.35 19.60
N LYS A 279 0.94 3.29 18.87
CA LYS A 279 1.58 2.94 17.60
C LYS A 279 0.50 2.63 16.55
N PHE A 280 0.84 2.87 15.30
CA PHE A 280 0.12 2.28 14.18
C PHE A 280 1.10 1.67 13.18
N ALA A 281 0.68 0.62 12.52
CA ALA A 281 1.44 -0.03 11.47
C ALA A 281 0.76 0.17 10.13
N THR A 282 1.55 0.20 9.06
CA THR A 282 1.09 0.22 7.68
C THR A 282 1.62 -0.99 6.93
N GLY A 283 0.81 -1.50 6.03
CA GLY A 283 1.18 -2.51 5.04
C GLY A 283 0.93 -1.97 3.64
N GLY A 284 1.82 -2.31 2.72
CA GLY A 284 1.74 -1.87 1.33
C GLY A 284 2.88 -2.47 0.51
N GLY A 285 3.42 -1.69 -0.41
CA GLY A 285 4.50 -2.10 -1.30
C GLY A 285 4.04 -2.29 -2.73
N ALA A 286 5.01 -2.29 -3.64
CA ALA A 286 4.75 -2.47 -5.06
C ALA A 286 4.49 -3.95 -5.39
N PRO A 287 3.51 -4.25 -6.26
CA PRO A 287 3.24 -5.61 -6.69
C PRO A 287 4.49 -6.29 -7.28
N THR A 288 4.74 -7.54 -6.88
CA THR A 288 5.89 -8.36 -7.31
C THR A 288 7.28 -7.83 -6.92
N GLU A 289 7.32 -6.83 -6.07
CA GLU A 289 8.52 -6.28 -5.44
C GLU A 289 8.51 -6.54 -3.93
N ASP A 290 9.22 -5.74 -3.15
CA ASP A 290 9.26 -5.90 -1.69
C ASP A 290 7.96 -5.39 -1.04
N GLY A 291 7.39 -6.20 -0.14
CA GLY A 291 6.30 -5.79 0.73
C GLY A 291 6.79 -4.80 1.78
N GLU A 292 6.14 -3.65 1.88
CA GLU A 292 6.52 -2.57 2.76
C GLU A 292 5.71 -2.63 4.07
N ILE A 293 6.40 -2.72 5.20
CA ILE A 293 5.81 -2.67 6.54
C ILE A 293 6.52 -1.59 7.33
N LYS A 294 5.77 -0.58 7.76
CA LYS A 294 6.28 0.50 8.61
C LYS A 294 5.45 0.62 9.88
N VAL A 295 6.09 0.92 11.00
CA VAL A 295 5.44 1.20 12.28
C VAL A 295 5.76 2.62 12.70
N PHE A 296 4.75 3.34 13.12
CA PHE A 296 4.80 4.75 13.47
C PHE A 296 4.40 4.96 14.92
N ASP A 297 4.96 6.00 15.53
CA ASP A 297 4.44 6.59 16.74
C ASP A 297 3.15 7.36 16.41
N ALA A 298 2.07 7.09 17.13
CA ALA A 298 0.75 7.59 16.78
C ALA A 298 0.58 9.10 17.06
N ASP A 299 1.28 9.63 18.05
CA ASP A 299 1.17 11.04 18.43
C ASP A 299 1.94 11.94 17.46
N THR A 300 3.13 11.51 17.06
CA THR A 300 4.05 12.30 16.24
C THR A 300 4.02 11.96 14.75
N ALA A 301 3.40 10.85 14.38
CA ALA A 301 3.42 10.25 13.04
C ALA A 301 4.86 9.98 12.52
N LYS A 302 5.84 9.87 13.41
CA LYS A 302 7.22 9.53 13.03
C LYS A 302 7.38 8.03 12.93
N GLN A 303 8.08 7.58 11.89
CA GLN A 303 8.41 6.19 11.70
C GLN A 303 9.34 5.70 12.83
N SER A 304 8.92 4.66 13.54
CA SER A 304 9.68 4.01 14.61
C SER A 304 10.49 2.83 14.08
N TYR A 305 9.88 2.03 13.20
CA TYR A 305 10.48 0.81 12.66
C TYR A 305 10.09 0.62 11.19
N GLU A 306 10.90 -0.17 10.49
CA GLU A 306 10.62 -0.67 9.15
C GLU A 306 11.08 -2.13 9.07
N VAL A 307 10.25 -2.99 8.50
CA VAL A 307 10.64 -4.36 8.17
C VAL A 307 11.12 -4.36 6.73
N LYS A 308 12.43 -4.49 6.54
CA LYS A 308 13.05 -4.54 5.21
C LYS A 308 13.13 -5.97 4.71
N ALA A 309 12.82 -6.17 3.42
CA ALA A 309 12.85 -7.49 2.76
C ALA A 309 12.07 -8.58 3.53
N GLY A 310 11.01 -8.18 4.21
CA GLY A 310 10.20 -9.10 5.02
C GLY A 310 9.26 -9.96 4.20
N HIS A 311 8.82 -9.45 3.07
CA HIS A 311 7.92 -10.08 2.12
C HIS A 311 8.34 -9.75 0.69
N SER A 312 7.96 -10.61 -0.24
CA SER A 312 8.30 -10.49 -1.68
C SER A 312 7.17 -9.91 -2.53
N ASP A 313 6.12 -9.35 -1.90
CA ASP A 313 4.97 -8.79 -2.59
C ASP A 313 4.14 -7.89 -1.64
N THR A 314 3.10 -7.25 -2.15
CA THR A 314 2.23 -6.29 -1.46
C THR A 314 1.62 -6.85 -0.17
N VAL A 315 1.74 -6.09 0.93
CA VAL A 315 1.14 -6.39 2.24
C VAL A 315 -0.30 -5.86 2.27
N PHE A 316 -1.27 -6.78 2.39
CA PHE A 316 -2.70 -6.44 2.40
C PHE A 316 -3.32 -6.32 3.79
N GLY A 317 -2.66 -6.82 4.83
CA GLY A 317 -3.17 -6.72 6.18
C GLY A 317 -2.07 -6.65 7.23
N VAL A 318 -2.32 -5.88 8.28
CA VAL A 318 -1.46 -5.75 9.45
C VAL A 318 -2.32 -5.78 10.73
N ALA A 319 -1.85 -6.47 11.77
CA ALA A 319 -2.55 -6.53 13.06
C ALA A 319 -1.57 -6.67 14.22
N PHE A 320 -1.66 -5.77 15.20
CA PHE A 320 -0.91 -5.92 16.45
C PHE A 320 -1.53 -7.00 17.34
N SER A 321 -0.69 -7.71 18.09
CA SER A 321 -1.15 -8.48 19.25
C SER A 321 -1.70 -7.56 20.33
N ALA A 322 -2.53 -8.09 21.23
CA ALA A 322 -3.18 -7.29 22.28
C ALA A 322 -2.17 -6.57 23.20
N ASP A 323 -0.99 -7.14 23.41
CA ASP A 323 0.09 -6.56 24.21
C ASP A 323 1.00 -5.60 23.41
N GLY A 324 0.77 -5.46 22.11
CA GLY A 324 1.51 -4.59 21.21
C GLY A 324 2.96 -5.00 20.93
N LYS A 325 3.36 -6.23 21.32
CA LYS A 325 4.73 -6.72 21.12
C LYS A 325 4.93 -7.44 19.78
N LEU A 326 3.85 -7.98 19.22
CA LEU A 326 3.87 -8.70 17.97
C LEU A 326 3.06 -7.96 16.90
N LEU A 327 3.51 -8.05 15.67
CA LEU A 327 2.80 -7.57 14.49
C LEU A 327 2.60 -8.73 13.52
N ALA A 328 1.36 -9.09 13.23
CA ALA A 328 1.03 -10.02 12.17
C ALA A 328 0.84 -9.26 10.86
N THR A 329 1.30 -9.85 9.76
CA THR A 329 1.18 -9.33 8.40
C THR A 329 0.73 -10.41 7.45
N CYS A 330 -0.08 -10.06 6.45
CA CYS A 330 -0.51 -10.96 5.39
C CYS A 330 -0.31 -10.32 4.02
N VAL A 331 0.02 -11.15 3.02
CA VAL A 331 0.66 -10.68 1.81
C VAL A 331 0.21 -11.46 0.58
N ALA A 332 0.41 -10.86 -0.58
CA ALA A 332 0.19 -11.51 -1.87
C ALA A 332 1.12 -12.73 -2.08
N ASP A 333 2.24 -12.84 -1.35
CA ASP A 333 3.16 -13.98 -1.36
C ASP A 333 2.59 -15.27 -0.74
N LYS A 334 1.32 -15.27 -0.29
CA LYS A 334 0.55 -16.38 0.32
C LYS A 334 0.90 -16.70 1.77
N PHE A 335 1.80 -15.93 2.38
CA PHE A 335 2.21 -16.14 3.76
C PHE A 335 1.51 -15.20 4.73
N VAL A 336 1.34 -15.69 5.95
CA VAL A 336 1.13 -14.85 7.13
C VAL A 336 2.41 -14.91 7.95
N LYS A 337 2.99 -13.75 8.27
CA LYS A 337 4.19 -13.64 9.08
C LYS A 337 3.91 -12.88 10.36
N VAL A 338 4.61 -13.22 11.41
CA VAL A 338 4.55 -12.52 12.70
C VAL A 338 5.94 -12.02 13.05
N TRP A 339 5.99 -10.76 13.44
CA TRP A 339 7.21 -10.02 13.74
C TRP A 339 7.23 -9.64 15.23
N GLU A 340 8.33 -9.88 15.91
CA GLU A 340 8.60 -9.31 17.23
C GLU A 340 9.06 -7.87 17.08
N LEU A 341 8.34 -6.96 17.72
CA LEU A 341 8.68 -5.54 17.70
C LEU A 341 9.70 -5.25 18.82
N PRO A 342 10.79 -4.55 18.51
CA PRO A 342 11.81 -4.26 19.50
C PRO A 342 11.28 -3.29 20.56
N ALA A 343 11.80 -3.45 21.79
CA ALA A 343 11.49 -2.53 22.89
C ALA A 343 12.19 -1.18 22.74
N LYS A 344 13.32 -1.15 22.04
CA LYS A 344 14.12 0.07 21.83
C LYS A 344 13.96 0.59 20.41
N ALA A 345 13.81 1.90 20.27
CA ALA A 345 13.80 2.56 18.99
C ALA A 345 15.14 2.36 18.25
N GLY A 346 15.06 2.14 16.93
CA GLY A 346 16.25 1.93 16.08
C GLY A 346 16.71 0.47 15.92
N GLU A 347 16.16 -0.47 16.70
CA GLU A 347 16.34 -1.90 16.45
C GLU A 347 15.34 -2.38 15.41
N ALA A 348 15.74 -3.35 14.59
CA ALA A 348 14.85 -3.89 13.55
C ALA A 348 13.90 -4.96 14.14
N PRO A 349 12.62 -5.01 13.71
CA PRO A 349 11.73 -6.12 14.03
C PRO A 349 12.31 -7.45 13.57
N LYS A 350 12.06 -8.52 14.35
CA LYS A 350 12.54 -9.87 14.06
C LYS A 350 11.39 -10.77 13.63
N LEU A 351 11.62 -11.59 12.60
CA LEU A 351 10.66 -12.61 12.22
C LEU A 351 10.52 -13.66 13.34
N ALA A 352 9.32 -13.75 13.91
CA ALA A 352 9.00 -14.73 14.95
C ALA A 352 8.47 -16.03 14.36
N LYS A 353 7.49 -15.94 13.43
CA LYS A 353 6.85 -17.10 12.80
C LYS A 353 6.38 -16.80 11.38
N THR A 354 6.31 -17.86 10.58
CA THR A 354 5.69 -17.87 9.25
C THR A 354 4.64 -18.97 9.22
N PHE A 355 3.45 -18.65 8.69
CA PHE A 355 2.36 -19.60 8.50
C PHE A 355 2.11 -19.79 7.01
N GLU A 356 2.16 -21.03 6.58
CA GLU A 356 1.97 -21.46 5.19
C GLU A 356 0.69 -22.27 5.07
N GLY A 357 -0.05 -22.10 3.99
CA GLY A 357 -1.24 -22.91 3.73
C GLY A 357 -2.32 -22.22 2.90
N HIS A 358 -2.27 -20.91 2.69
CA HIS A 358 -3.06 -20.26 1.65
C HIS A 358 -2.50 -20.60 0.28
N THR A 359 -3.39 -20.88 -0.67
CA THR A 359 -3.01 -21.20 -2.06
C THR A 359 -3.00 -19.97 -2.98
N HIS A 360 -3.51 -18.84 -2.49
CA HIS A 360 -3.56 -17.55 -3.17
C HIS A 360 -3.29 -16.40 -2.18
N HIS A 361 -3.33 -15.15 -2.65
CA HIS A 361 -3.05 -13.96 -1.85
C HIS A 361 -3.81 -13.97 -0.53
N VAL A 362 -3.14 -13.65 0.58
CA VAL A 362 -3.77 -13.45 1.88
C VAL A 362 -4.17 -11.99 2.01
N MET A 363 -5.48 -11.74 2.18
CA MET A 363 -6.07 -10.41 2.07
C MET A 363 -6.36 -9.77 3.44
N GLY A 364 -6.40 -10.54 4.51
CA GLY A 364 -6.65 -10.05 5.86
C GLY A 364 -6.10 -10.96 6.94
N VAL A 365 -5.70 -10.38 8.06
CA VAL A 365 -5.17 -11.09 9.23
C VAL A 365 -5.58 -10.38 10.52
N GLY A 366 -5.79 -11.14 11.57
CA GLY A 366 -6.09 -10.59 12.90
C GLY A 366 -5.76 -11.59 14.01
N TRP A 367 -5.66 -11.09 15.24
CA TRP A 367 -5.40 -11.85 16.44
C TRP A 367 -6.65 -12.09 17.25
N THR A 368 -6.76 -13.27 17.89
CA THR A 368 -7.68 -13.41 19.04
C THR A 368 -7.21 -12.53 20.19
N PRO A 369 -8.13 -12.02 21.02
CA PRO A 369 -7.80 -11.11 22.13
C PRO A 369 -6.80 -11.69 23.15
N ASP A 370 -6.77 -13.02 23.29
CA ASP A 370 -5.82 -13.73 24.16
C ASP A 370 -4.42 -13.90 23.56
N GLY A 371 -4.23 -13.46 22.30
CA GLY A 371 -2.96 -13.58 21.57
C GLY A 371 -2.54 -15.00 21.18
N LYS A 372 -3.38 -16.01 21.41
CA LYS A 372 -3.02 -17.42 21.17
C LYS A 372 -3.27 -17.87 19.73
N LYS A 373 -4.20 -17.25 19.04
CA LYS A 373 -4.59 -17.63 17.69
C LYS A 373 -4.57 -16.45 16.75
N LEU A 374 -4.36 -16.76 15.48
CA LEU A 374 -4.55 -15.85 14.35
C LEU A 374 -5.70 -16.37 13.49
N ALA A 375 -6.42 -15.45 12.89
CA ALA A 375 -7.26 -15.75 11.74
C ALA A 375 -6.72 -15.01 10.52
N SER A 376 -6.76 -15.65 9.36
CA SER A 376 -6.41 -15.05 8.06
C SER A 376 -7.44 -15.40 7.01
N CYS A 377 -7.61 -14.54 6.02
CA CYS A 377 -8.52 -14.78 4.90
C CYS A 377 -7.82 -14.46 3.58
N GLY A 378 -8.25 -15.09 2.49
CA GLY A 378 -7.53 -14.95 1.25
C GLY A 378 -8.36 -15.12 -0.01
N ALA A 379 -7.67 -14.88 -1.13
CA ALA A 379 -8.21 -15.02 -2.47
C ALA A 379 -8.36 -16.49 -2.90
N ASP A 380 -8.00 -17.43 -2.04
CA ASP A 380 -8.35 -18.86 -2.14
C ASP A 380 -9.76 -19.18 -1.60
N ASN A 381 -10.56 -18.16 -1.28
CA ASN A 381 -11.93 -18.23 -0.76
C ASN A 381 -12.05 -18.85 0.65
N ILE A 382 -10.93 -19.03 1.34
CA ILE A 382 -10.87 -19.73 2.63
C ILE A 382 -10.48 -18.76 3.74
N VAL A 383 -11.09 -18.94 4.91
CA VAL A 383 -10.60 -18.35 6.16
C VAL A 383 -9.88 -19.44 6.94
N LYS A 384 -8.68 -19.15 7.44
CA LYS A 384 -7.85 -20.09 8.19
C LYS A 384 -7.62 -19.59 9.62
N VAL A 385 -7.62 -20.51 10.57
CA VAL A 385 -7.28 -20.24 11.97
C VAL A 385 -6.01 -20.99 12.33
N TRP A 386 -5.09 -20.30 12.96
CA TRP A 386 -3.75 -20.76 13.29
C TRP A 386 -3.51 -20.75 14.80
N ASP A 387 -2.82 -21.72 15.31
CA ASP A 387 -2.24 -21.72 16.66
C ASP A 387 -0.90 -20.99 16.61
N TYR A 388 -0.82 -19.83 17.30
CA TYR A 388 0.41 -19.04 17.25
C TYR A 388 1.55 -19.75 17.96
N GLU A 389 1.30 -20.39 19.09
CA GLU A 389 2.34 -21.00 19.90
C GLU A 389 2.95 -22.23 19.20
N LYS A 390 2.12 -23.08 18.62
CA LYS A 390 2.55 -24.25 17.87
C LYS A 390 3.07 -23.94 16.46
N GLY A 391 2.61 -22.84 15.86
CA GLY A 391 2.91 -22.49 14.47
C GLY A 391 2.13 -23.33 13.45
N GLU A 392 0.98 -23.90 13.84
CA GLU A 392 0.22 -24.84 13.05
C GLU A 392 -1.17 -24.32 12.69
N LYS A 393 -1.71 -24.81 11.58
CA LYS A 393 -3.09 -24.55 11.19
C LYS A 393 -4.04 -25.38 12.07
N ILE A 394 -4.98 -24.70 12.73
CA ILE A 394 -6.04 -25.34 13.51
C ILE A 394 -7.15 -25.84 12.58
N ARG A 395 -7.61 -24.96 11.66
CA ARG A 395 -8.73 -25.28 10.76
C ARG A 395 -8.84 -24.38 9.54
N ASP A 396 -9.56 -24.89 8.55
CA ASP A 396 -10.07 -24.15 7.40
C ASP A 396 -11.57 -23.91 7.58
N MET A 397 -12.04 -22.68 7.35
CA MET A 397 -13.43 -22.29 7.39
C MET A 397 -13.91 -22.00 5.98
N GLN A 398 -14.74 -22.87 5.47
CA GLN A 398 -15.24 -22.85 4.09
C GLN A 398 -16.65 -22.21 4.01
N GLY A 399 -17.10 -21.96 2.79
CA GLY A 399 -18.45 -21.45 2.51
C GLY A 399 -18.50 -20.16 1.72
N ASN A 400 -17.34 -19.51 1.47
CA ASN A 400 -17.27 -18.39 0.55
C ASN A 400 -17.06 -18.91 -0.89
N GLN A 401 -17.78 -18.30 -1.85
CA GLN A 401 -17.72 -18.70 -3.26
C GLN A 401 -16.70 -17.90 -4.08
N LYS A 402 -16.25 -16.78 -3.52
CA LYS A 402 -15.21 -15.91 -4.07
C LYS A 402 -14.25 -15.49 -2.95
N GLN A 403 -13.22 -14.75 -3.32
CA GLN A 403 -12.18 -14.27 -2.41
C GLN A 403 -12.75 -13.60 -1.17
N VAL A 404 -12.15 -13.87 -0.02
CA VAL A 404 -12.43 -13.18 1.24
C VAL A 404 -11.47 -12.01 1.35
N THR A 405 -12.02 -10.80 1.27
CA THR A 405 -11.29 -9.55 1.01
C THR A 405 -10.81 -8.84 2.26
N ALA A 406 -11.50 -9.04 3.39
CA ALA A 406 -11.22 -8.34 4.63
C ALA A 406 -11.62 -9.18 5.84
N LEU A 407 -10.94 -8.95 6.97
CA LEU A 407 -11.15 -9.60 8.23
C LEU A 407 -10.92 -8.63 9.38
N VAL A 408 -11.82 -8.60 10.35
CA VAL A 408 -11.68 -7.82 11.60
C VAL A 408 -12.21 -8.59 12.79
N PHE A 409 -11.42 -8.70 13.87
CA PHE A 409 -11.89 -9.24 15.14
C PHE A 409 -12.84 -8.28 15.83
N VAL A 410 -13.79 -8.83 16.59
CA VAL A 410 -14.89 -8.08 17.19
C VAL A 410 -14.77 -8.10 18.71
N GLY A 411 -14.53 -6.95 19.26
CA GLY A 411 -14.48 -6.78 20.71
C GLY A 411 -13.37 -7.61 21.38
N LYS A 412 -13.68 -8.08 22.57
CA LYS A 412 -12.77 -8.93 23.38
C LYS A 412 -13.13 -10.43 23.27
N THR A 413 -13.69 -10.84 22.15
CA THR A 413 -14.14 -12.23 21.92
C THR A 413 -13.33 -12.88 20.81
N ALA A 414 -13.41 -14.20 20.69
CA ALA A 414 -12.83 -14.92 19.56
C ALA A 414 -13.66 -14.80 18.26
N GLN A 415 -14.62 -13.86 18.21
CA GLN A 415 -15.43 -13.62 17.02
C GLN A 415 -14.75 -12.62 16.09
N PHE A 416 -14.94 -12.81 14.79
CA PHE A 416 -14.46 -11.90 13.77
C PHE A 416 -15.43 -11.86 12.59
N VAL A 417 -15.43 -10.73 11.87
CA VAL A 417 -16.26 -10.51 10.68
C VAL A 417 -15.38 -10.59 9.45
N THR A 418 -15.88 -11.21 8.39
CA THR A 418 -15.27 -11.24 7.07
C THR A 418 -16.18 -10.67 6.01
N GLY A 419 -15.60 -9.99 5.02
CA GLY A 419 -16.27 -9.60 3.78
C GLY A 419 -15.76 -10.44 2.62
N SER A 420 -16.61 -10.72 1.65
CA SER A 420 -16.25 -11.51 0.49
C SER A 420 -16.77 -10.93 -0.83
N GLY A 421 -16.06 -11.24 -1.92
CA GLY A 421 -16.48 -10.92 -3.27
C GLY A 421 -17.73 -11.68 -3.73
N ASP A 422 -18.21 -12.67 -2.95
CA ASP A 422 -19.48 -13.35 -3.16
C ASP A 422 -20.67 -12.64 -2.53
N THR A 423 -20.50 -11.37 -2.14
CA THR A 423 -21.50 -10.52 -1.48
C THR A 423 -21.76 -10.85 0.00
N SER A 424 -21.13 -11.89 0.52
CA SER A 424 -21.38 -12.33 1.89
C SER A 424 -20.55 -11.54 2.90
N VAL A 425 -21.21 -11.20 4.01
CA VAL A 425 -20.56 -10.68 5.22
C VAL A 425 -20.93 -11.62 6.36
N ARG A 426 -19.93 -12.28 6.95
CA ARG A 426 -20.13 -13.33 7.94
C ARG A 426 -19.37 -13.06 9.21
N MET A 427 -19.99 -13.35 10.33
CA MET A 427 -19.34 -13.39 11.65
C MET A 427 -19.01 -14.84 11.99
N TRP A 428 -17.79 -15.09 12.34
CA TRP A 428 -17.24 -16.39 12.66
C TRP A 428 -16.73 -16.43 14.10
N ASN A 429 -16.58 -17.64 14.64
CA ASN A 429 -15.90 -17.85 15.91
C ASN A 429 -14.61 -18.66 15.68
N ALA A 430 -13.46 -18.10 16.05
CA ALA A 430 -12.15 -18.72 15.85
C ALA A 430 -11.96 -19.99 16.71
N ASP A 431 -12.67 -20.13 17.85
CA ASP A 431 -12.50 -21.26 18.75
C ASP A 431 -13.15 -22.53 18.21
N ASN A 432 -14.35 -22.43 17.65
CA ASN A 432 -15.11 -23.58 17.18
C ASN A 432 -15.28 -23.64 15.66
N GLY A 433 -14.96 -22.56 14.93
CA GLY A 433 -15.12 -22.46 13.47
C GLY A 433 -16.56 -22.20 13.02
N GLY A 434 -17.50 -22.00 13.93
CA GLY A 434 -18.89 -21.79 13.60
C GLY A 434 -19.17 -20.44 12.96
N ASN A 435 -20.11 -20.43 11.99
CA ASN A 435 -20.71 -19.20 11.50
C ASN A 435 -21.73 -18.73 12.53
N VAL A 436 -21.40 -17.64 13.23
CA VAL A 436 -22.24 -17.06 14.30
C VAL A 436 -23.40 -16.28 13.72
N ARG A 437 -23.15 -15.56 12.62
CA ARG A 437 -24.11 -14.63 12.02
C ARG A 437 -23.73 -14.27 10.59
N GLN A 438 -24.76 -13.95 9.81
CA GLN A 438 -24.61 -13.39 8.48
C GLN A 438 -25.29 -12.01 8.44
N PHE A 439 -24.61 -11.04 7.85
CA PHE A 439 -25.14 -9.69 7.60
C PHE A 439 -25.59 -9.64 6.14
N THR A 440 -26.84 -9.29 5.90
CA THR A 440 -27.45 -9.32 4.57
C THR A 440 -27.61 -7.92 3.98
N GLY A 441 -27.82 -7.84 2.65
CA GLY A 441 -28.13 -6.59 1.95
C GLY A 441 -26.97 -5.97 1.18
N ALA A 442 -25.79 -6.59 1.14
CA ALA A 442 -24.76 -6.25 0.16
C ALA A 442 -25.10 -6.93 -1.19
N PRO A 443 -25.35 -6.18 -2.27
CA PRO A 443 -25.73 -6.76 -3.56
C PRO A 443 -24.53 -7.09 -4.44
N ASP A 444 -23.33 -6.63 -4.07
CA ASP A 444 -22.14 -6.69 -4.88
C ASP A 444 -20.89 -6.95 -4.02
N PHE A 445 -19.74 -6.98 -4.63
CA PHE A 445 -18.43 -7.26 -4.07
C PHE A 445 -18.16 -6.41 -2.82
N VAL A 446 -17.86 -7.08 -1.68
CA VAL A 446 -17.51 -6.41 -0.42
C VAL A 446 -16.00 -6.23 -0.37
N TYR A 447 -15.53 -4.99 -0.31
CA TYR A 447 -14.10 -4.65 -0.24
C TYR A 447 -13.56 -4.60 1.18
N ALA A 448 -14.35 -4.03 2.09
CA ALA A 448 -13.89 -3.75 3.44
C ALA A 448 -14.95 -4.06 4.49
N VAL A 449 -14.49 -4.46 5.65
CA VAL A 449 -15.30 -4.61 6.86
C VAL A 449 -14.60 -3.95 8.04
N SER A 450 -15.37 -3.39 8.96
CA SER A 450 -14.86 -2.84 10.23
C SER A 450 -15.90 -3.04 11.33
N ALA A 451 -15.46 -3.04 12.60
CA ALA A 451 -16.33 -3.21 13.74
C ALA A 451 -15.93 -2.28 14.89
N SER A 452 -16.93 -1.92 15.75
CA SER A 452 -16.67 -1.21 17.00
C SER A 452 -15.95 -2.08 18.01
N GLY A 453 -15.31 -1.45 19.01
CA GLY A 453 -14.54 -2.14 20.04
C GLY A 453 -15.37 -3.08 20.92
N ASP A 454 -16.65 -2.86 21.03
CA ASP A 454 -17.63 -3.73 21.73
C ASP A 454 -18.35 -4.71 20.80
N GLY A 455 -18.15 -4.57 19.48
CA GLY A 455 -18.82 -5.38 18.48
C GLY A 455 -20.29 -5.04 18.24
N ALA A 456 -20.81 -3.96 18.82
CA ALA A 456 -22.19 -3.57 18.63
C ALA A 456 -22.50 -3.01 17.24
N VAL A 457 -21.48 -2.49 16.56
CA VAL A 457 -21.59 -1.89 15.23
C VAL A 457 -20.62 -2.59 14.28
N VAL A 458 -21.14 -2.98 13.11
CA VAL A 458 -20.34 -3.50 11.98
C VAL A 458 -20.61 -2.63 10.76
N ALA A 459 -19.57 -2.24 10.04
CA ALA A 459 -19.69 -1.48 8.80
C ALA A 459 -19.06 -2.22 7.63
N THR A 460 -19.62 -2.04 6.42
CA THR A 460 -19.11 -2.64 5.19
C THR A 460 -19.03 -1.63 4.05
N GLY A 461 -18.00 -1.77 3.24
CA GLY A 461 -17.80 -1.04 1.99
C GLY A 461 -17.92 -1.99 0.80
N CYS A 462 -18.72 -1.62 -0.18
CA CYS A 462 -19.04 -2.46 -1.34
C CYS A 462 -18.79 -1.74 -2.67
N GLU A 463 -18.78 -2.52 -3.77
CA GLU A 463 -18.66 -2.05 -5.15
C GLU A 463 -19.81 -1.12 -5.56
N ASP A 464 -21.02 -1.33 -5.02
CA ASP A 464 -22.20 -0.52 -5.32
C ASP A 464 -22.11 0.93 -4.78
N GLY A 465 -21.06 1.26 -4.01
CA GLY A 465 -20.83 2.58 -3.44
C GLY A 465 -21.63 2.90 -2.18
N VAL A 466 -22.32 1.92 -1.61
CA VAL A 466 -23.13 2.10 -0.42
C VAL A 466 -22.36 1.67 0.83
N LEU A 467 -22.19 2.61 1.76
CA LEU A 467 -21.81 2.27 3.13
C LEU A 467 -22.99 1.60 3.82
N ARG A 468 -22.79 0.40 4.37
CA ARG A 468 -23.79 -0.27 5.19
C ARG A 468 -23.31 -0.38 6.63
N VAL A 469 -24.17 0.00 7.55
CA VAL A 469 -23.95 -0.09 8.99
C VAL A 469 -24.97 -1.05 9.58
N TYR A 470 -24.50 -2.04 10.32
CA TYR A 470 -25.31 -3.10 10.91
C TYR A 470 -25.20 -3.10 12.43
N ASN A 471 -26.26 -3.57 13.07
CA ASN A 471 -26.21 -3.99 14.45
C ASN A 471 -25.38 -5.30 14.53
N GLY A 472 -24.22 -5.23 15.14
CA GLY A 472 -23.30 -6.36 15.25
C GLY A 472 -23.83 -7.50 16.12
N THR A 473 -24.82 -7.23 17.02
CA THR A 473 -25.37 -8.22 17.93
C THR A 473 -26.42 -9.10 17.28
N ASN A 474 -27.27 -8.56 16.39
CA ASN A 474 -28.37 -9.30 15.76
C ASN A 474 -28.31 -9.33 14.22
N GLY A 475 -27.40 -8.60 13.60
CA GLY A 475 -27.19 -8.58 12.14
C GLY A 475 -28.15 -7.67 11.36
N THR A 476 -29.01 -6.90 12.03
CA THR A 476 -29.93 -6.01 11.33
C THR A 476 -29.23 -4.85 10.68
N LEU A 477 -29.64 -4.48 9.48
CA LEU A 477 -29.16 -3.29 8.79
C LEU A 477 -29.72 -2.04 9.46
N LEU A 478 -28.83 -1.20 9.99
CA LEU A 478 -29.19 0.07 10.65
C LEU A 478 -29.20 1.23 9.65
N LYS A 479 -28.27 1.23 8.71
CA LYS A 479 -28.16 2.29 7.68
C LYS A 479 -27.56 1.74 6.40
N ALA A 480 -28.09 2.19 5.28
CA ALA A 480 -27.46 2.15 3.96
C ALA A 480 -27.32 3.61 3.49
N ALA A 481 -26.10 4.07 3.27
CA ALA A 481 -25.82 5.46 2.95
C ALA A 481 -24.93 5.57 1.71
N LEU A 482 -25.35 6.42 0.78
CA LEU A 482 -24.50 6.94 -0.28
C LEU A 482 -23.73 8.17 0.24
N PRO A 483 -22.52 8.46 -0.28
CA PRO A 483 -21.87 9.73 -0.03
C PRO A 483 -22.73 10.90 -0.51
N PRO A 484 -22.66 12.07 0.15
CA PRO A 484 -23.56 13.20 -0.12
C PRO A 484 -23.53 13.72 -1.56
N ASP A 485 -22.38 13.59 -2.22
CA ASP A 485 -22.16 14.03 -3.60
C ASP A 485 -22.52 12.95 -4.64
N ALA A 486 -22.83 11.73 -4.19
CA ALA A 486 -23.31 10.64 -5.02
C ALA A 486 -24.86 10.55 -5.04
N GLU A 487 -25.55 11.30 -4.20
CA GLU A 487 -27.01 11.41 -4.26
C GLU A 487 -27.39 12.10 -5.58
N VAL A 488 -27.90 11.29 -6.52
CA VAL A 488 -28.50 11.80 -7.73
C VAL A 488 -29.66 12.69 -7.33
N LYS A 489 -29.57 14.00 -7.60
CA LYS A 489 -30.74 14.88 -7.50
C LYS A 489 -31.85 14.21 -8.32
N LYS A 490 -32.84 13.65 -7.63
CA LYS A 490 -34.09 13.25 -8.29
C LYS A 490 -34.61 14.50 -8.99
N LYS A 491 -34.57 14.51 -10.32
CA LYS A 491 -35.23 15.50 -11.14
C LYS A 491 -36.75 15.35 -10.99
#